data_271c1767d91ffa500353f873589da028
#
_entry.id   271c1767d91ffa500353f873589da028
#
_cell.length_a   1.000
_cell.length_b   1.000
_cell.length_c   1.000
_cell.angle_alpha   90.00
_cell.angle_beta   90.00
_cell.angle_gamma   90.00
#
_symmetry.space_group_name_H-M   'P 1'
#
loop_
_entity.id
_entity.type
_entity.pdbx_description
1 polymer ?
#
loop_
_entity_poly.entity_id
_entity_poly.type
_entity_poly.pdbx_seq_one_letter_code
_entity_poly.pdbx_strand_id
1 'polypeptide(L)'
;MIWLMAALAAAAGAPAPELVQCRMMECSWSRPVSNVAIRSTAAGTLRKVTALKGTSTYRDDPPSGFDRSIPIEWEKPAAVQYVLCSRSRPALAFRSGKRWIAHALDLFDLPGYHIASAIGYLRACHGVDYGREDIDQAMRDLGYRPGTRSGQVEIARPEVQMFDLPRSERE
;
A
#
# COMPACT_ATOMS: atom_id res chain seq x y z
N MET A 1 34.13 -38.30 9.92
CA MET A 1 33.64 -37.79 8.63
C MET A 1 32.46 -36.91 8.92
N ILE A 2 32.63 -35.56 8.91
CA ILE A 2 31.57 -34.57 9.19
C ILE A 2 31.16 -34.02 7.83
N TRP A 3 29.95 -34.29 7.41
CA TRP A 3 29.35 -33.72 6.20
C TRP A 3 28.84 -32.32 6.51
N LEU A 4 29.53 -31.28 5.99
CA LEU A 4 29.03 -29.92 5.96
C LEU A 4 27.91 -29.85 4.88
N MET A 5 26.68 -29.75 5.30
CA MET A 5 25.58 -29.34 4.40
C MET A 5 25.65 -27.82 4.22
N ALA A 6 26.16 -27.37 3.11
CA ALA A 6 26.03 -25.99 2.68
C ALA A 6 24.60 -25.73 2.22
N ALA A 7 23.85 -24.98 3.02
CA ALA A 7 22.55 -24.47 2.62
C ALA A 7 22.76 -23.42 1.52
N LEU A 8 22.39 -23.74 0.28
CA LEU A 8 22.27 -22.76 -0.79
C LEU A 8 21.06 -21.86 -0.44
N ALA A 9 21.35 -20.67 0.05
CA ALA A 9 20.35 -19.60 0.10
C ALA A 9 20.05 -19.19 -1.35
N ALA A 10 18.91 -19.61 -1.87
CA ALA A 10 18.40 -19.12 -3.14
C ALA A 10 18.21 -17.61 -3.00
N ALA A 11 18.95 -16.83 -3.77
CA ALA A 11 18.75 -15.39 -3.88
C ALA A 11 17.32 -15.17 -4.43
N ALA A 12 16.39 -14.84 -3.56
CA ALA A 12 15.05 -14.43 -3.96
C ALA A 12 15.22 -13.20 -4.86
N GLY A 13 14.92 -13.34 -6.14
CA GLY A 13 14.94 -12.25 -7.09
C GLY A 13 14.06 -11.09 -6.58
N ALA A 14 14.41 -9.85 -6.94
CA ALA A 14 13.59 -8.70 -6.58
C ALA A 14 12.15 -8.92 -7.06
N PRO A 15 11.14 -8.58 -6.22
CA PRO A 15 9.74 -8.77 -6.60
C PRO A 15 9.41 -8.01 -7.89
N ALA A 16 8.51 -8.58 -8.68
CA ALA A 16 8.07 -7.96 -9.92
C ALA A 16 7.41 -6.60 -9.65
N PRO A 17 7.51 -5.66 -10.59
CA PRO A 17 6.74 -4.42 -10.53
C PRO A 17 5.23 -4.70 -10.56
N GLU A 18 4.50 -3.92 -9.74
CA GLU A 18 3.05 -3.96 -9.65
C GLU A 18 2.47 -2.70 -10.28
N LEU A 19 1.50 -2.87 -11.17
CA LEU A 19 0.76 -1.75 -11.75
C LEU A 19 -0.16 -1.15 -10.67
N VAL A 20 -0.03 0.17 -10.45
CA VAL A 20 -0.89 0.90 -9.51
C VAL A 20 -2.10 1.48 -10.22
N GLN A 21 -1.85 2.24 -11.28
CA GLN A 21 -2.90 2.82 -12.13
C GLN A 21 -2.31 3.32 -13.45
N CYS A 22 -3.16 3.41 -14.48
CA CYS A 22 -2.85 4.13 -15.71
C CYS A 22 -3.84 5.28 -15.90
N ARG A 23 -3.34 6.45 -16.26
CA ARG A 23 -4.15 7.63 -16.52
C ARG A 23 -3.41 8.59 -17.45
N MET A 24 -4.12 9.18 -18.43
CA MET A 24 -3.57 10.19 -19.33
C MET A 24 -2.26 9.76 -20.01
N MET A 25 -2.22 8.54 -20.54
CA MET A 25 -1.06 7.94 -21.21
C MET A 25 0.16 7.69 -20.31
N GLU A 26 0.01 7.78 -19.01
CA GLU A 26 1.04 7.44 -18.03
C GLU A 26 0.54 6.36 -17.08
N CYS A 27 1.41 5.41 -16.76
CA CYS A 27 1.16 4.38 -15.74
C CYS A 27 2.09 4.58 -14.56
N SER A 28 1.54 4.46 -13.36
CA SER A 28 2.28 4.43 -12.11
C SER A 28 2.54 3.00 -11.68
N TRP A 29 3.77 2.72 -11.26
CA TRP A 29 4.25 1.42 -10.84
C TRP A 29 4.77 1.45 -9.42
N SER A 30 4.66 0.32 -8.73
CA SER A 30 5.27 0.08 -7.41
C SER A 30 6.10 -1.20 -7.46
N ARG A 31 7.28 -1.19 -6.86
CA ARG A 31 8.05 -2.41 -6.60
C ARG A 31 8.34 -2.49 -5.11
N PRO A 32 7.72 -3.47 -4.41
CA PRO A 32 7.93 -3.65 -2.98
C PRO A 32 9.41 -3.89 -2.67
N VAL A 33 9.92 -3.24 -1.62
CA VAL A 33 11.27 -3.43 -1.09
C VAL A 33 11.19 -4.09 0.29
N SER A 34 10.32 -3.58 1.16
CA SER A 34 10.10 -4.16 2.49
C SER A 34 8.70 -3.85 3.01
N ASN A 35 8.19 -4.73 3.87
CA ASN A 35 6.93 -4.58 4.58
C ASN A 35 7.07 -5.18 5.98
N VAL A 36 7.40 -4.33 6.96
CA VAL A 36 7.78 -4.75 8.31
C VAL A 36 6.78 -4.23 9.33
N ALA A 37 6.27 -5.11 10.20
CA ALA A 37 5.51 -4.70 11.37
C ALA A 37 6.44 -4.00 12.38
N ILE A 38 6.14 -2.77 12.76
CA ILE A 38 6.96 -1.97 13.66
C ILE A 38 6.32 -1.77 15.04
N ARG A 39 4.99 -1.88 15.13
CA ARG A 39 4.26 -1.77 16.38
C ARG A 39 2.91 -2.46 16.28
N SER A 40 2.51 -3.21 17.31
CA SER A 40 1.19 -3.81 17.44
C SER A 40 0.52 -3.38 18.73
N THR A 41 -0.78 -3.08 18.67
CA THR A 41 -1.62 -2.71 19.81
C THR A 41 -3.00 -3.35 19.64
N ALA A 42 -3.89 -3.21 20.61
CA ALA A 42 -5.28 -3.62 20.45
C ALA A 42 -6.01 -2.90 19.29
N ALA A 43 -5.53 -1.73 18.88
CA ALA A 43 -6.11 -0.96 17.77
C ALA A 43 -5.67 -1.47 16.38
N GLY A 44 -4.64 -2.29 16.30
CA GLY A 44 -4.10 -2.82 15.04
C GLY A 44 -2.58 -2.91 15.03
N THR A 45 -2.05 -3.28 13.87
CA THR A 45 -0.60 -3.38 13.62
C THR A 45 -0.16 -2.29 12.66
N LEU A 46 0.79 -1.47 13.10
CA LEU A 46 1.45 -0.48 12.24
C LEU A 46 2.59 -1.14 11.48
N ARG A 47 2.58 -1.00 10.18
CA ARG A 47 3.61 -1.51 9.28
C ARG A 47 4.35 -0.35 8.61
N LYS A 48 5.66 -0.50 8.46
CA LYS A 48 6.48 0.36 7.61
C LYS A 48 6.70 -0.34 6.28
N VAL A 49 6.22 0.25 5.22
CA VAL A 49 6.33 -0.24 3.85
C VAL A 49 7.32 0.63 3.10
N THR A 50 8.26 0.01 2.42
CA THR A 50 9.20 0.70 1.54
C THR A 50 9.02 0.14 0.13
N ALA A 51 8.85 1.01 -0.84
CA ALA A 51 8.70 0.63 -2.24
C ALA A 51 9.40 1.62 -3.17
N LEU A 52 9.92 1.14 -4.28
CA LEU A 52 10.29 2.00 -5.40
C LEU A 52 9.01 2.38 -6.14
N LYS A 53 8.86 3.67 -6.42
CA LYS A 53 7.84 4.18 -7.34
C LYS A 53 8.45 4.33 -8.71
N GLY A 54 7.64 4.18 -9.74
CA GLY A 54 8.10 4.37 -11.11
C GLY A 54 6.96 4.78 -12.02
N THR A 55 7.31 5.31 -13.17
CA THR A 55 6.37 5.71 -14.21
C THR A 55 6.76 5.09 -15.55
N SER A 56 5.77 4.86 -16.38
CA SER A 56 5.96 4.50 -17.80
C SER A 56 4.89 5.17 -18.63
N THR A 57 5.17 5.40 -19.89
CA THR A 57 4.20 5.94 -20.86
C THR A 57 3.67 4.81 -21.76
N TYR A 58 2.45 4.98 -22.25
CA TYR A 58 1.85 4.12 -23.26
C TYR A 58 1.20 4.99 -24.35
N ARG A 59 1.07 4.46 -25.57
CA ARG A 59 0.53 5.23 -26.71
C ARG A 59 -0.88 4.79 -27.07
N ASP A 60 -1.14 3.49 -26.96
CA ASP A 60 -2.40 2.86 -27.37
C ASP A 60 -3.16 2.37 -26.14
N ASP A 61 -3.28 1.06 -25.98
CA ASP A 61 -3.94 0.49 -24.81
C ASP A 61 -3.03 0.47 -23.59
N PRO A 62 -3.56 0.83 -22.39
CA PRO A 62 -2.77 0.74 -21.18
C PRO A 62 -2.43 -0.72 -20.86
N PRO A 63 -1.23 -0.99 -20.32
CA PRO A 63 -0.85 -2.33 -19.92
C PRO A 63 -1.78 -2.85 -18.81
N SER A 64 -2.18 -4.12 -18.90
CA SER A 64 -2.95 -4.81 -17.86
C SER A 64 -2.10 -5.31 -16.69
N GLY A 65 -0.78 -5.31 -16.83
CA GLY A 65 0.20 -5.73 -15.83
C GLY A 65 1.62 -5.50 -16.29
N PHE A 66 2.60 -5.95 -15.49
CA PHE A 66 4.01 -5.79 -15.81
C PHE A 66 4.45 -6.80 -16.88
N ASP A 67 5.11 -6.30 -17.90
CA ASP A 67 5.88 -7.03 -18.89
C ASP A 67 7.32 -6.48 -18.90
N ARG A 68 8.31 -7.32 -19.15
CA ARG A 68 9.72 -6.90 -19.18
C ARG A 68 10.04 -5.92 -20.31
N SER A 69 9.19 -5.84 -21.33
CA SER A 69 9.31 -4.88 -22.44
C SER A 69 8.89 -3.47 -22.05
N ILE A 70 8.19 -3.30 -20.91
CA ILE A 70 7.73 -1.98 -20.43
C ILE A 70 8.91 -1.23 -19.78
N PRO A 71 9.39 -0.13 -20.37
CA PRO A 71 10.42 0.70 -19.76
C PRO A 71 9.81 1.48 -18.60
N ILE A 72 10.27 1.21 -17.36
CA ILE A 72 9.82 1.91 -16.17
C ILE A 72 10.95 2.81 -15.67
N GLU A 73 10.66 4.09 -15.54
CA GLU A 73 11.55 5.06 -14.91
C GLU A 73 11.33 5.03 -13.39
N TRP A 74 12.34 4.55 -12.65
CA TRP A 74 12.25 4.39 -11.20
C TRP A 74 12.75 5.62 -10.46
N GLU A 75 11.94 6.12 -9.52
CA GLU A 75 12.31 7.18 -8.60
C GLU A 75 13.28 6.68 -7.52
N LYS A 76 14.20 7.53 -7.12
CA LYS A 76 15.11 7.29 -5.99
C LYS A 76 15.14 8.52 -5.08
N PRO A 77 15.20 8.33 -3.76
CA PRO A 77 15.23 7.05 -3.02
C PRO A 77 13.86 6.36 -2.99
N ALA A 78 13.83 5.10 -2.52
CA ALA A 78 12.59 4.36 -2.32
C ALA A 78 11.64 5.12 -1.37
N ALA A 79 10.37 5.15 -1.72
CA ALA A 79 9.35 5.80 -0.93
C ALA A 79 9.02 4.97 0.32
N VAL A 80 8.82 5.66 1.43
CA VAL A 80 8.37 5.06 2.70
C VAL A 80 6.91 5.42 2.92
N GLN A 81 6.12 4.43 3.35
CA GLN A 81 4.74 4.57 3.77
C GLN A 81 4.55 3.90 5.14
N TYR A 82 3.57 4.38 5.89
CA TYR A 82 3.12 3.73 7.13
C TYR A 82 1.68 3.29 6.96
N VAL A 83 1.41 2.03 7.30
CA VAL A 83 0.09 1.42 7.11
C VAL A 83 -0.40 0.88 8.43
N LEU A 84 -1.52 1.41 8.92
CA LEU A 84 -2.18 0.88 10.12
C LEU A 84 -3.18 -0.20 9.70
N CYS A 85 -2.78 -1.45 9.81
CA CYS A 85 -3.62 -2.60 9.60
C CYS A 85 -4.60 -2.76 10.77
N SER A 86 -5.78 -2.19 10.60
CA SER A 86 -6.84 -2.15 11.61
C SER A 86 -8.20 -2.33 10.94
N ARG A 87 -9.06 -3.16 11.51
CA ARG A 87 -10.44 -3.31 11.00
C ARG A 87 -11.33 -2.12 11.34
N SER A 88 -11.04 -1.42 12.43
CA SER A 88 -11.85 -0.29 12.88
C SER A 88 -11.29 1.08 12.44
N ARG A 89 -10.02 1.13 12.04
CA ARG A 89 -9.32 2.36 11.65
C ARG A 89 -8.29 2.10 10.57
N PRO A 90 -8.68 1.57 9.40
CA PRO A 90 -7.75 1.36 8.31
C PRO A 90 -7.18 2.70 7.85
N ALA A 91 -5.85 2.79 7.74
CA ALA A 91 -5.21 4.04 7.36
C ALA A 91 -3.86 3.80 6.67
N LEU A 92 -3.48 4.75 5.81
CA LEU A 92 -2.19 4.77 5.14
C LEU A 92 -1.62 6.18 5.17
N ALA A 93 -0.35 6.34 5.56
CA ALA A 93 0.36 7.60 5.52
C ALA A 93 1.52 7.56 4.52
N PHE A 94 1.68 8.63 3.78
CA PHE A 94 2.73 8.81 2.78
C PHE A 94 3.31 10.22 2.83
N ARG A 95 4.48 10.41 2.23
CA ARG A 95 5.09 11.72 2.09
C ARG A 95 4.54 12.48 0.89
N SER A 96 4.16 13.74 1.13
CA SER A 96 3.87 14.74 0.11
C SER A 96 4.81 15.94 0.34
N GLY A 97 5.86 16.00 -0.45
CA GLY A 97 6.97 16.92 -0.19
C GLY A 97 7.64 16.66 1.16
N LYS A 98 7.65 17.66 2.04
CA LYS A 98 8.23 17.56 3.39
C LYS A 98 7.25 17.08 4.46
N ARG A 99 5.96 16.94 4.13
CA ARG A 99 4.86 16.61 5.07
C ARG A 99 4.47 15.15 4.97
N TRP A 100 3.97 14.61 6.07
CA TRP A 100 3.27 13.33 6.09
C TRP A 100 1.77 13.58 5.99
N ILE A 101 1.13 12.90 5.06
CA ILE A 101 -0.31 12.91 4.88
C ILE A 101 -0.83 11.52 5.23
N ALA A 102 -1.77 11.46 6.16
CA ALA A 102 -2.47 10.24 6.51
C ALA A 102 -3.88 10.24 5.89
N HIS A 103 -4.21 9.19 5.19
CA HIS A 103 -5.55 8.88 4.73
C HIS A 103 -6.18 7.89 5.72
N ALA A 104 -7.20 8.32 6.46
CA ALA A 104 -8.14 7.40 7.08
C ALA A 104 -9.05 6.86 5.97
N LEU A 105 -9.27 5.56 5.92
CA LEU A 105 -9.94 4.90 4.81
C LEU A 105 -11.32 4.39 5.25
N ASP A 106 -12.39 4.86 4.62
CA ASP A 106 -13.62 4.09 4.53
C ASP A 106 -13.50 3.19 3.30
N LEU A 107 -13.27 1.91 3.54
CA LEU A 107 -12.99 0.96 2.47
C LEU A 107 -14.23 0.62 1.61
N PHE A 108 -15.43 1.09 2.01
CA PHE A 108 -16.68 0.93 1.27
C PHE A 108 -17.19 2.23 0.64
N ASP A 109 -16.58 3.37 1.00
CA ASP A 109 -16.88 4.67 0.41
C ASP A 109 -15.57 5.42 0.17
N LEU A 110 -14.86 5.02 -0.91
CA LEU A 110 -13.55 5.54 -1.26
C LEU A 110 -13.67 6.71 -2.23
N PRO A 111 -13.37 7.94 -1.79
CA PRO A 111 -13.14 9.04 -2.72
C PRO A 111 -12.04 8.65 -3.73
N GLY A 112 -12.14 9.15 -4.97
CA GLY A 112 -11.21 8.77 -6.05
C GLY A 112 -9.72 8.92 -5.70
N TYR A 113 -9.36 9.91 -4.89
CA TYR A 113 -7.98 10.12 -4.42
C TYR A 113 -7.53 9.15 -3.32
N HIS A 114 -8.45 8.41 -2.66
CA HIS A 114 -8.13 7.38 -1.68
C HIS A 114 -7.92 5.98 -2.28
N ILE A 115 -8.28 5.76 -3.53
CA ILE A 115 -8.23 4.42 -4.15
C ILE A 115 -6.81 3.84 -4.14
N ALA A 116 -5.81 4.63 -4.52
CA ALA A 116 -4.41 4.18 -4.48
C ALA A 116 -3.96 3.83 -3.06
N SER A 117 -4.44 4.58 -2.04
CA SER A 117 -4.15 4.29 -0.64
C SER A 117 -4.85 3.02 -0.16
N ALA A 118 -6.08 2.75 -0.60
CA ALA A 118 -6.80 1.52 -0.28
C ALA A 118 -6.14 0.29 -0.90
N ILE A 119 -5.70 0.36 -2.15
CA ILE A 119 -4.93 -0.70 -2.81
C ILE A 119 -3.62 -0.96 -2.04
N GLY A 120 -2.86 0.10 -1.72
CA GLY A 120 -1.64 -0.02 -0.91
C GLY A 120 -1.89 -0.62 0.47
N TYR A 121 -2.99 -0.26 1.11
CA TYR A 121 -3.44 -0.83 2.38
C TYR A 121 -3.70 -2.33 2.28
N LEU A 122 -4.47 -2.76 1.28
CA LEU A 122 -4.81 -4.16 1.06
C LEU A 122 -3.57 -5.02 0.81
N ARG A 123 -2.67 -4.56 -0.03
CA ARG A 123 -1.40 -5.22 -0.29
C ARG A 123 -0.56 -5.34 0.98
N ALA A 124 -0.42 -4.25 1.73
CA ALA A 124 0.42 -4.22 2.92
C ALA A 124 -0.13 -5.09 4.06
N CYS A 125 -1.45 -5.11 4.26
CA CYS A 125 -2.08 -5.76 5.39
C CYS A 125 -2.51 -7.20 5.11
N HIS A 126 -2.86 -7.51 3.86
CA HIS A 126 -3.49 -8.78 3.50
C HIS A 126 -2.74 -9.53 2.40
N GLY A 127 -1.75 -8.91 1.75
CA GLY A 127 -1.00 -9.53 0.65
C GLY A 127 -1.85 -9.79 -0.59
N VAL A 128 -2.96 -9.08 -0.73
CA VAL A 128 -3.90 -9.25 -1.83
C VAL A 128 -3.82 -8.08 -2.78
N ASP A 129 -3.85 -8.40 -4.07
CA ASP A 129 -3.86 -7.42 -5.15
C ASP A 129 -5.27 -7.43 -5.77
N TYR A 130 -6.01 -6.36 -5.53
CA TYR A 130 -7.35 -6.21 -6.07
C TYR A 130 -7.37 -5.10 -7.11
N GLY A 131 -8.00 -5.38 -8.25
CA GLY A 131 -8.43 -4.35 -9.16
C GLY A 131 -9.44 -3.40 -8.50
N ARG A 132 -9.61 -2.22 -9.06
CA ARG A 132 -10.53 -1.19 -8.53
C ARG A 132 -11.98 -1.69 -8.40
N GLU A 133 -12.39 -2.62 -9.27
CA GLU A 133 -13.78 -3.10 -9.38
C GLU A 133 -14.16 -4.09 -8.28
N ASP A 134 -13.16 -4.75 -7.67
CA ASP A 134 -13.37 -5.84 -6.72
C ASP A 134 -13.10 -5.45 -5.25
N ILE A 135 -12.77 -4.18 -4.98
CA ILE A 135 -12.38 -3.72 -3.64
C ILE A 135 -13.48 -4.00 -2.62
N ASP A 136 -14.72 -3.69 -2.94
CA ASP A 136 -15.87 -3.86 -2.04
C ASP A 136 -16.09 -5.32 -1.63
N GLN A 137 -16.01 -6.25 -2.60
CA GLN A 137 -16.16 -7.67 -2.32
C GLN A 137 -15.00 -8.16 -1.46
N ALA A 138 -13.78 -7.78 -1.82
CA ALA A 138 -12.59 -8.10 -1.06
C ALA A 138 -12.69 -7.65 0.40
N MET A 139 -13.21 -6.45 0.64
CA MET A 139 -13.41 -5.93 2.00
C MET A 139 -14.38 -6.77 2.80
N ARG A 140 -15.51 -7.18 2.20
CA ARG A 140 -16.47 -8.07 2.86
C ARG A 140 -15.86 -9.43 3.21
N ASP A 141 -15.14 -10.02 2.27
CA ASP A 141 -14.48 -11.33 2.45
C ASP A 141 -13.40 -11.28 3.54
N LEU A 142 -12.71 -10.15 3.69
CA LEU A 142 -11.76 -9.90 4.75
C LEU A 142 -12.40 -9.51 6.09
N GLY A 143 -13.74 -9.43 6.16
CA GLY A 143 -14.49 -9.16 7.38
C GLY A 143 -14.51 -7.69 7.81
N TYR A 144 -14.24 -6.76 6.89
CA TYR A 144 -14.47 -5.33 7.13
C TYR A 144 -15.97 -5.00 7.13
N ARG A 145 -16.31 -3.92 7.81
CA ARG A 145 -17.68 -3.40 7.86
C ARG A 145 -17.73 -1.96 7.35
N PRO A 146 -18.81 -1.57 6.65
CA PRO A 146 -19.01 -0.18 6.27
C PRO A 146 -19.02 0.74 7.50
N GLY A 147 -18.64 1.99 7.31
CA GLY A 147 -18.84 3.01 8.31
C GLY A 147 -17.61 3.46 9.07
N THR A 148 -16.42 3.15 8.58
CA THR A 148 -15.23 3.90 8.97
C THR A 148 -15.27 5.29 8.33
N ARG A 149 -14.71 6.30 9.01
CA ARG A 149 -14.69 7.66 8.48
C ARG A 149 -13.54 7.83 7.50
N SER A 150 -13.85 8.23 6.28
CA SER A 150 -12.86 8.65 5.31
C SER A 150 -12.37 10.06 5.60
N GLY A 151 -11.08 10.31 5.45
CA GLY A 151 -10.51 11.64 5.66
C GLY A 151 -9.01 11.71 5.40
N GLN A 152 -8.53 12.95 5.28
CA GLN A 152 -7.11 13.25 5.12
C GLN A 152 -6.66 14.20 6.22
N VAL A 153 -5.52 13.90 6.83
CA VAL A 153 -4.94 14.74 7.88
C VAL A 153 -3.41 14.80 7.73
N GLU A 154 -2.85 15.95 8.01
CA GLU A 154 -1.40 16.13 8.12
C GLU A 154 -0.93 15.65 9.48
N ILE A 155 0.13 14.83 9.51
CA ILE A 155 0.74 14.30 10.74
C ILE A 155 2.25 14.54 10.71
N ALA A 156 2.85 14.68 11.88
CA ALA A 156 4.29 14.93 12.01
C ALA A 156 5.08 13.63 12.22
N ARG A 157 4.52 12.70 12.99
CA ARG A 157 5.18 11.45 13.41
C ARG A 157 4.28 10.24 13.16
N PRO A 158 4.34 9.65 11.97
CA PRO A 158 3.48 8.51 11.61
C PRO A 158 3.57 7.34 12.60
N GLU A 159 4.74 7.04 13.12
CA GLU A 159 4.99 5.92 14.03
C GLU A 159 4.12 5.97 15.32
N VAL A 160 3.66 7.15 15.66
CA VAL A 160 2.83 7.38 16.86
C VAL A 160 1.43 7.78 16.47
N GLN A 161 1.28 8.81 15.63
CA GLN A 161 0.02 9.48 15.36
C GLN A 161 -0.96 8.66 14.50
N MET A 162 -0.49 7.63 13.79
CA MET A 162 -1.39 6.72 13.06
C MET A 162 -2.40 6.02 13.98
N PHE A 163 -2.05 5.81 15.27
CA PHE A 163 -2.98 5.22 16.24
C PHE A 163 -4.00 6.22 16.80
N ASP A 164 -3.75 7.52 16.62
CA ASP A 164 -4.58 8.60 17.14
C ASP A 164 -5.50 9.21 16.08
N LEU A 165 -5.50 8.65 14.86
CA LEU A 165 -6.40 9.08 13.81
C LEU A 165 -7.87 8.96 14.26
N PRO A 166 -8.76 9.90 13.84
CA PRO A 166 -10.15 9.90 14.26
C PRO A 166 -10.82 8.56 14.02
N ARG A 167 -11.52 8.07 15.02
CA ARG A 167 -12.43 6.93 14.88
C ARG A 167 -13.67 7.34 14.10
N SER A 168 -14.33 6.39 13.46
CA SER A 168 -15.67 6.64 13.01
C SER A 168 -16.57 6.95 14.23
N GLU A 169 -17.09 8.15 14.26
CA GLU A 169 -18.20 8.47 15.17
C GLU A 169 -19.47 7.88 14.57
N ARG A 170 -19.72 6.62 14.83
CA ARG A 170 -21.08 6.08 14.85
C ARG A 170 -21.24 5.38 16.20
N GLU A 171 -21.75 6.13 17.12
CA GLU A 171 -22.55 5.57 18.20
C GLU A 171 -23.86 5.01 17.62
#